data_3f6276593a39fe639e9ff8cb31877e78
#
_entry.id   3f6276593a39fe639e9ff8cb31877e78
#
_cell.length_a   1.000
_cell.length_b   1.000
_cell.length_c   1.000
_cell.angle_alpha   90.00
_cell.angle_beta   90.00
_cell.angle_gamma   90.00
#
_symmetry.space_group_name_H-M   'P 1'
#
loop_
_entity.id
_entity.type
_entity.pdbx_description
1 polymer ?
#
loop_
_entity_poly.entity_id
_entity_poly.type
_entity_poly.pdbx_seq_one_letter_code
_entity_poly.pdbx_strand_id
1 'polypeptide(L)'
;DLKGILAFSTVSQLGMIMSMLGIGAVSYHYQGANSQLYVAGFVAAIFHLINHATFKGALFMITGGIDHSTGTRDVKKLGGLLTIMPISFTLTVITTLSMAGVPPFNGFLSKEKFLEAMINVTHLNLMSLNTLGILLPIIAIIGSIFTFVYSIKFILHIFFGSYKPEALPKQAHESSMLMLISPIILTSLVIVFGLFPSILTQSIIEPASEAVSQTSN
;
A
#
# COMPACT_ATOMS: atom_id res chain seq x y z
N ASP A 1 -13.84 -3.83 -12.90
CA ASP A 1 -14.43 -3.98 -11.56
C ASP A 1 -13.53 -3.35 -10.51
N LEU A 2 -14.09 -2.44 -9.68
CA LEU A 2 -13.34 -1.72 -8.66
C LEU A 2 -12.71 -2.65 -7.61
N LYS A 3 -13.47 -3.62 -7.11
CA LYS A 3 -12.95 -4.57 -6.11
C LYS A 3 -11.89 -5.48 -6.74
N GLY A 4 -12.03 -5.81 -8.02
CA GLY A 4 -11.02 -6.55 -8.77
C GLY A 4 -9.69 -5.80 -8.87
N ILE A 5 -9.71 -4.50 -9.20
CA ILE A 5 -8.50 -3.67 -9.24
C ILE A 5 -7.81 -3.66 -7.87
N LEU A 6 -8.58 -3.47 -6.79
CA LEU A 6 -8.03 -3.49 -5.44
C LEU A 6 -7.48 -4.87 -5.04
N ALA A 7 -8.15 -5.95 -5.42
CA ALA A 7 -7.68 -7.31 -5.14
C ALA A 7 -6.34 -7.61 -5.84
N PHE A 8 -6.22 -7.33 -7.14
CA PHE A 8 -4.96 -7.50 -7.86
C PHE A 8 -3.85 -6.60 -7.32
N SER A 9 -4.18 -5.36 -6.93
CA SER A 9 -3.20 -4.48 -6.30
C SER A 9 -2.78 -4.99 -4.90
N THR A 10 -3.65 -5.72 -4.18
CA THR A 10 -3.28 -6.39 -2.93
C THR A 10 -2.27 -7.50 -3.18
N VAL A 11 -2.47 -8.32 -4.20
CA VAL A 11 -1.50 -9.37 -4.58
C VAL A 11 -0.12 -8.75 -4.86
N SER A 12 -0.07 -7.63 -5.60
CA SER A 12 1.18 -6.89 -5.86
C SER A 12 1.85 -6.40 -4.57
N GLN A 13 1.10 -5.82 -3.64
CA GLN A 13 1.65 -5.31 -2.37
C GLN A 13 2.10 -6.45 -1.43
N LEU A 14 1.39 -7.57 -1.41
CA LEU A 14 1.83 -8.77 -0.68
C LEU A 14 3.11 -9.35 -1.29
N GLY A 15 3.25 -9.31 -2.61
CA GLY A 15 4.50 -9.65 -3.29
C GLY A 15 5.69 -8.80 -2.82
N MET A 16 5.49 -7.50 -2.56
CA MET A 16 6.52 -6.64 -1.96
C MET A 16 6.91 -7.12 -0.55
N ILE A 17 5.93 -7.47 0.29
CA ILE A 17 6.17 -7.98 1.64
C ILE A 17 6.97 -9.28 1.57
N MET A 18 6.56 -10.21 0.72
CA MET A 18 7.26 -11.49 0.54
C MET A 18 8.68 -11.32 0.02
N SER A 19 8.93 -10.35 -0.87
CA SER A 19 10.28 -10.08 -1.35
C SER A 19 11.19 -9.49 -0.26
N MET A 20 10.68 -8.64 0.63
CA MET A 20 11.42 -8.14 1.79
C MET A 20 11.77 -9.25 2.78
N LEU A 21 10.82 -10.15 3.07
CA LEU A 21 11.07 -11.33 3.90
C LEU A 21 12.07 -12.27 3.23
N GLY A 22 11.99 -12.45 1.91
CA GLY A 22 12.95 -13.26 1.15
C GLY A 22 14.37 -12.70 1.23
N ILE A 23 14.54 -11.38 1.12
CA ILE A 23 15.84 -10.71 1.31
C ILE A 23 16.36 -10.97 2.74
N GLY A 24 15.50 -10.81 3.74
CA GLY A 24 15.85 -11.12 5.12
C GLY A 24 16.34 -12.55 5.27
N ALA A 25 15.60 -13.54 4.76
CA ALA A 25 15.96 -14.95 4.84
C ALA A 25 17.29 -15.28 4.15
N VAL A 26 17.54 -14.70 2.98
CA VAL A 26 18.81 -14.85 2.27
C VAL A 26 19.96 -14.25 3.07
N SER A 27 19.77 -13.05 3.62
CA SER A 27 20.80 -12.40 4.44
C SER A 27 21.12 -13.20 5.71
N TYR A 28 20.11 -13.78 6.35
CA TYR A 28 20.30 -14.70 7.48
C TYR A 28 21.18 -15.91 7.10
N HIS A 29 20.93 -16.50 5.95
CA HIS A 29 21.69 -17.67 5.48
C HIS A 29 23.18 -17.35 5.26
N TYR A 30 23.49 -16.17 4.69
CA TYR A 30 24.87 -15.82 4.35
C TYR A 30 25.66 -15.10 5.45
N GLN A 31 24.99 -14.33 6.30
CA GLN A 31 25.61 -13.45 7.29
C GLN A 31 25.21 -13.77 8.74
N GLY A 32 24.26 -14.69 8.94
CA GLY A 32 23.71 -15.03 10.25
C GLY A 32 22.68 -14.03 10.76
N ALA A 33 22.17 -14.31 11.96
CA ALA A 33 21.07 -13.55 12.60
C ALA A 33 21.41 -12.10 12.95
N ASN A 34 22.69 -11.79 13.14
CA ASN A 34 23.15 -10.42 13.44
C ASN A 34 23.32 -9.56 12.17
N SER A 35 22.93 -10.05 11.01
CA SER A 35 22.94 -9.29 9.77
C SER A 35 21.98 -8.12 9.86
N GLN A 36 22.52 -6.91 9.69
CA GLN A 36 21.67 -5.70 9.62
C GLN A 36 20.62 -5.79 8.51
N LEU A 37 20.94 -6.45 7.40
CA LEU A 37 20.03 -6.61 6.28
C LEU A 37 18.91 -7.63 6.58
N TYR A 38 19.17 -8.65 7.40
CA TYR A 38 18.14 -9.56 7.90
C TYR A 38 17.09 -8.80 8.71
N VAL A 39 17.53 -8.05 9.71
CA VAL A 39 16.64 -7.25 10.57
C VAL A 39 15.93 -6.17 9.75
N ALA A 40 16.65 -5.46 8.86
CA ALA A 40 16.07 -4.42 8.02
C ALA A 40 14.99 -4.96 7.07
N GLY A 41 15.18 -6.12 6.45
CA GLY A 41 14.19 -6.76 5.59
C GLY A 41 12.92 -7.13 6.36
N PHE A 42 13.07 -7.71 7.55
CA PHE A 42 11.95 -8.06 8.42
C PHE A 42 11.18 -6.81 8.91
N VAL A 43 11.89 -5.81 9.39
CA VAL A 43 11.32 -4.51 9.83
C VAL A 43 10.54 -3.84 8.68
N ALA A 44 11.13 -3.78 7.49
CA ALA A 44 10.50 -3.21 6.32
C ALA A 44 9.20 -3.97 5.94
N ALA A 45 9.22 -5.30 6.03
CA ALA A 45 8.07 -6.15 5.74
C ALA A 45 6.91 -5.89 6.72
N ILE A 46 7.18 -5.86 8.03
CA ILE A 46 6.14 -5.58 9.04
C ILE A 46 5.62 -4.15 8.89
N PHE A 47 6.51 -3.18 8.69
CA PHE A 47 6.12 -1.78 8.51
C PHE A 47 5.21 -1.63 7.28
N HIS A 48 5.56 -2.28 6.17
CA HIS A 48 4.71 -2.25 4.98
C HIS A 48 3.38 -2.99 5.20
N LEU A 49 3.37 -4.11 5.93
CA LEU A 49 2.14 -4.86 6.23
C LEU A 49 1.13 -4.01 6.99
N ILE A 50 1.56 -3.29 8.02
CA ILE A 50 0.69 -2.41 8.81
C ILE A 50 0.17 -1.25 7.96
N ASN A 51 1.05 -0.58 7.23
CA ASN A 51 0.67 0.51 6.34
C ASN A 51 -0.28 0.05 5.24
N HIS A 52 -0.01 -1.12 4.64
CA HIS A 52 -0.87 -1.74 3.65
C HIS A 52 -2.26 -2.04 4.21
N ALA A 53 -2.35 -2.59 5.43
CA ALA A 53 -3.63 -2.89 6.06
C ALA A 53 -4.49 -1.61 6.25
N THR A 54 -3.88 -0.49 6.64
CA THR A 54 -4.61 0.77 6.85
C THR A 54 -5.16 1.34 5.54
N PHE A 55 -4.32 1.58 4.53
CA PHE A 55 -4.81 2.20 3.29
C PHE A 55 -5.68 1.24 2.45
N LYS A 56 -5.42 -0.07 2.48
CA LYS A 56 -6.24 -1.05 1.76
C LYS A 56 -7.59 -1.28 2.44
N GLY A 57 -7.60 -1.40 3.76
CA GLY A 57 -8.84 -1.49 4.52
C GLY A 57 -9.76 -0.31 4.21
N ALA A 58 -9.23 0.92 4.25
CA ALA A 58 -9.98 2.11 3.88
C ALA A 58 -10.51 2.05 2.44
N LEU A 59 -9.65 1.73 1.45
CA LEU A 59 -10.05 1.66 0.04
C LEU A 59 -11.14 0.63 -0.24
N PHE A 60 -11.07 -0.57 0.38
CA PHE A 60 -12.12 -1.57 0.23
C PHE A 60 -13.45 -1.13 0.82
N MET A 61 -13.43 -0.45 1.99
CA MET A 61 -14.64 0.08 2.61
C MET A 61 -15.25 1.21 1.79
N ILE A 62 -14.44 2.16 1.29
CA ILE A 62 -14.89 3.25 0.42
C ILE A 62 -15.48 2.67 -0.87
N THR A 63 -14.81 1.69 -1.49
CA THR A 63 -15.33 1.01 -2.69
C THR A 63 -16.65 0.29 -2.41
N GLY A 64 -16.81 -0.29 -1.22
CA GLY A 64 -18.08 -0.83 -0.76
C GLY A 64 -19.18 0.21 -0.65
N GLY A 65 -18.85 1.41 -0.14
CA GLY A 65 -19.75 2.56 -0.08
C GLY A 65 -20.17 3.04 -1.46
N ILE A 66 -19.22 3.18 -2.39
CA ILE A 66 -19.49 3.56 -3.79
C ILE A 66 -20.41 2.53 -4.45
N ASP A 67 -20.12 1.23 -4.30
CA ASP A 67 -20.93 0.12 -4.80
C ASP A 67 -22.37 0.19 -4.27
N HIS A 68 -22.53 0.42 -2.97
CA HIS A 68 -23.84 0.53 -2.33
C HIS A 68 -24.64 1.74 -2.83
N SER A 69 -23.98 2.89 -2.99
CA SER A 69 -24.62 4.16 -3.36
C SER A 69 -24.92 4.27 -4.86
N THR A 70 -24.11 3.65 -5.74
CA THR A 70 -24.30 3.68 -7.20
C THR A 70 -24.97 2.43 -7.75
N GLY A 71 -24.92 1.33 -6.99
CA GLY A 71 -25.44 0.00 -7.42
C GLY A 71 -24.50 -0.72 -8.40
N THR A 72 -23.25 -0.24 -8.60
CA THR A 72 -22.33 -0.85 -9.55
C THR A 72 -20.86 -0.73 -9.13
N ARG A 73 -20.07 -1.73 -9.52
CA ARG A 73 -18.61 -1.75 -9.39
C ARG A 73 -17.89 -1.62 -10.73
N ASP A 74 -18.66 -1.49 -11.80
CA ASP A 74 -18.10 -1.39 -13.14
C ASP A 74 -17.54 0.02 -13.37
N VAL A 75 -16.21 0.10 -13.43
CA VAL A 75 -15.46 1.34 -13.66
C VAL A 75 -15.90 2.08 -14.93
N LYS A 76 -16.39 1.37 -15.94
CA LYS A 76 -16.84 1.97 -17.22
C LYS A 76 -18.14 2.75 -17.06
N LYS A 77 -18.96 2.38 -16.07
CA LYS A 77 -20.25 3.02 -15.76
C LYS A 77 -20.10 4.19 -14.79
N LEU A 78 -19.00 4.22 -14.04
CA LEU A 78 -18.68 5.28 -13.10
C LEU A 78 -18.02 6.48 -13.81
N GLY A 79 -18.01 7.62 -13.17
CA GLY A 79 -17.40 8.86 -13.62
C GLY A 79 -18.14 10.07 -13.05
N GLY A 80 -17.44 11.18 -12.87
CA GLY A 80 -18.03 12.45 -12.42
C GLY A 80 -18.60 12.46 -11.01
N LEU A 81 -18.17 11.50 -10.13
CA LEU A 81 -18.68 11.41 -8.76
C LEU A 81 -18.08 12.43 -7.80
N LEU A 82 -17.13 13.26 -8.23
CA LEU A 82 -16.42 14.23 -7.41
C LEU A 82 -17.37 15.15 -6.62
N THR A 83 -18.37 15.70 -7.29
CA THR A 83 -19.33 16.65 -6.70
C THR A 83 -20.43 15.96 -5.90
N ILE A 84 -20.70 14.69 -6.19
CA ILE A 84 -21.79 13.93 -5.58
C ILE A 84 -21.30 13.22 -4.29
N MET A 85 -20.02 12.79 -4.29
CA MET A 85 -19.41 12.01 -3.20
C MET A 85 -18.09 12.66 -2.73
N PRO A 86 -18.11 13.91 -2.22
CA PRO A 86 -16.89 14.65 -1.89
C PRO A 86 -16.10 14.05 -0.73
N ILE A 87 -16.78 13.47 0.27
CA ILE A 87 -16.10 12.80 1.40
C ILE A 87 -15.41 11.55 0.91
N SER A 88 -16.14 10.67 0.20
CA SER A 88 -15.57 9.46 -0.40
C SER A 88 -14.42 9.78 -1.35
N PHE A 89 -14.50 10.87 -2.12
CA PHE A 89 -13.41 11.36 -2.96
C PHE A 89 -12.16 11.69 -2.14
N THR A 90 -12.31 12.53 -1.10
CA THR A 90 -11.16 12.94 -0.26
C THR A 90 -10.48 11.75 0.39
N LEU A 91 -11.24 10.83 0.97
CA LEU A 91 -10.71 9.61 1.57
C LEU A 91 -10.00 8.72 0.54
N THR A 92 -10.58 8.61 -0.67
CA THR A 92 -9.97 7.83 -1.76
C THR A 92 -8.65 8.46 -2.20
N VAL A 93 -8.57 9.77 -2.36
CA VAL A 93 -7.34 10.46 -2.77
C VAL A 93 -6.23 10.20 -1.76
N ILE A 94 -6.48 10.43 -0.47
CA ILE A 94 -5.48 10.24 0.60
C ILE A 94 -4.97 8.80 0.62
N THR A 95 -5.86 7.82 0.66
CA THR A 95 -5.50 6.40 0.76
C THR A 95 -4.85 5.87 -0.51
N THR A 96 -5.27 6.35 -1.67
CA THR A 96 -4.69 5.97 -2.96
C THR A 96 -3.32 6.60 -3.17
N LEU A 97 -3.10 7.86 -2.77
CA LEU A 97 -1.77 8.49 -2.78
C LEU A 97 -0.82 7.79 -1.81
N SER A 98 -1.32 7.35 -0.65
CA SER A 98 -0.53 6.51 0.25
C SER A 98 -0.13 5.19 -0.41
N MET A 99 -1.07 4.49 -1.04
CA MET A 99 -0.79 3.26 -1.82
C MET A 99 0.22 3.52 -2.95
N ALA A 100 0.14 4.67 -3.60
CA ALA A 100 1.09 5.09 -4.62
C ALA A 100 2.50 5.36 -4.07
N GLY A 101 2.63 5.61 -2.77
CA GLY A 101 3.89 5.96 -2.12
C GLY A 101 4.23 7.45 -2.27
N VAL A 102 3.23 8.32 -2.14
CA VAL A 102 3.40 9.77 -2.22
C VAL A 102 3.52 10.36 -0.81
N PRO A 103 4.53 11.20 -0.51
CA PRO A 103 4.60 11.92 0.76
C PRO A 103 3.37 12.84 0.93
N PRO A 104 2.91 13.14 2.13
CA PRO A 104 3.45 12.76 3.45
C PRO A 104 2.81 11.47 4.05
N PHE A 105 2.19 10.63 3.25
CA PHE A 105 1.44 9.47 3.74
C PHE A 105 2.33 8.28 4.10
N ASN A 106 1.83 7.41 4.99
CA ASN A 106 2.57 6.28 5.54
C ASN A 106 3.09 5.28 4.49
N GLY A 107 2.41 5.15 3.36
CA GLY A 107 2.85 4.28 2.27
C GLY A 107 4.17 4.70 1.61
N PHE A 108 4.51 6.00 1.63
CA PHE A 108 5.80 6.49 1.16
C PHE A 108 6.96 5.89 1.97
N LEU A 109 6.89 5.98 3.31
CA LEU A 109 7.94 5.49 4.20
C LEU A 109 8.20 4.00 4.04
N SER A 110 7.13 3.20 3.90
CA SER A 110 7.28 1.76 3.72
C SER A 110 7.83 1.38 2.34
N LYS A 111 7.51 2.13 1.29
CA LYS A 111 8.11 1.94 -0.04
C LYS A 111 9.56 2.39 -0.10
N GLU A 112 9.93 3.44 0.60
CA GLU A 112 11.32 3.86 0.76
C GLU A 112 12.15 2.73 1.37
N LYS A 113 11.67 2.14 2.48
CA LYS A 113 12.32 0.98 3.12
C LYS A 113 12.40 -0.24 2.21
N PHE A 114 11.36 -0.47 1.41
CA PHE A 114 11.38 -1.53 0.40
C PHE A 114 12.48 -1.32 -0.65
N LEU A 115 12.56 -0.12 -1.23
CA LEU A 115 13.58 0.19 -2.23
C LEU A 115 14.98 0.16 -1.64
N GLU A 116 15.16 0.67 -0.42
CA GLU A 116 16.43 0.59 0.32
C GLU A 116 16.87 -0.88 0.49
N ALA A 117 15.98 -1.77 0.92
CA ALA A 117 16.27 -3.19 1.05
C ALA A 117 16.67 -3.83 -0.30
N MET A 118 15.97 -3.47 -1.39
CA MET A 118 16.29 -3.97 -2.73
C MET A 118 17.66 -3.49 -3.24
N ILE A 119 18.06 -2.27 -2.92
CA ILE A 119 19.38 -1.73 -3.27
C ILE A 119 20.47 -2.40 -2.43
N ASN A 120 20.25 -2.55 -1.13
CA ASN A 120 21.24 -3.15 -0.23
C ASN A 120 21.59 -4.60 -0.57
N VAL A 121 20.66 -5.34 -1.18
CA VAL A 121 20.94 -6.71 -1.67
C VAL A 121 22.00 -6.73 -2.77
N THR A 122 22.16 -5.66 -3.54
CA THR A 122 23.18 -5.60 -4.59
C THR A 122 24.60 -5.68 -4.04
N HIS A 123 24.79 -5.30 -2.76
CA HIS A 123 26.07 -5.38 -2.06
C HIS A 123 26.39 -6.78 -1.51
N LEU A 124 25.41 -7.69 -1.51
CA LEU A 124 25.64 -9.08 -1.16
C LEU A 124 26.19 -9.82 -2.39
N ASN A 125 27.38 -10.39 -2.26
CA ASN A 125 27.96 -11.30 -3.27
C ASN A 125 27.19 -12.64 -3.30
N LEU A 126 25.92 -12.59 -3.73
CA LEU A 126 25.04 -13.73 -3.82
C LEU A 126 25.48 -14.62 -5.00
N MET A 127 26.07 -15.78 -4.70
CA MET A 127 26.35 -16.86 -5.66
C MET A 127 27.10 -16.41 -6.94
N SER A 128 28.04 -15.48 -6.86
CA SER A 128 28.78 -14.94 -8.05
C SER A 128 27.88 -14.26 -9.09
N LEU A 129 26.64 -13.90 -8.74
CA LEU A 129 25.65 -13.34 -9.64
C LEU A 129 25.58 -11.81 -9.51
N ASN A 130 26.71 -11.10 -9.58
CA ASN A 130 26.78 -9.65 -9.49
C ASN A 130 25.83 -8.93 -10.47
N THR A 131 25.52 -9.55 -11.60
CA THR A 131 24.64 -8.99 -12.63
C THR A 131 23.16 -9.16 -12.27
N LEU A 132 22.76 -10.26 -11.62
CA LEU A 132 21.37 -10.51 -11.25
C LEU A 132 20.92 -9.69 -10.04
N GLY A 133 21.84 -9.29 -9.16
CA GLY A 133 21.55 -8.40 -8.03
C GLY A 133 20.95 -7.06 -8.48
N ILE A 134 21.40 -6.50 -9.59
CA ILE A 134 20.91 -5.23 -10.15
C ILE A 134 19.46 -5.36 -10.67
N LEU A 135 19.02 -6.55 -11.08
CA LEU A 135 17.65 -6.74 -11.57
C LEU A 135 16.60 -6.51 -10.48
N LEU A 136 16.90 -6.80 -9.22
CA LEU A 136 15.96 -6.67 -8.11
C LEU A 136 15.47 -5.21 -7.91
N PRO A 137 16.37 -4.22 -7.75
CA PRO A 137 15.93 -2.82 -7.65
C PRO A 137 15.26 -2.31 -8.93
N ILE A 138 15.68 -2.77 -10.11
CA ILE A 138 15.04 -2.38 -11.39
C ILE A 138 13.59 -2.87 -11.41
N ILE A 139 13.35 -4.15 -11.08
CA ILE A 139 11.99 -4.73 -11.02
C ILE A 139 11.15 -4.02 -9.95
N ALA A 140 11.74 -3.68 -8.80
CA ALA A 140 11.07 -2.96 -7.73
C ALA A 140 10.64 -1.54 -8.17
N ILE A 141 11.49 -0.82 -8.90
CA ILE A 141 11.18 0.51 -9.45
C ILE A 141 10.06 0.40 -10.48
N ILE A 142 10.15 -0.53 -11.42
CA ILE A 142 9.11 -0.76 -12.44
C ILE A 142 7.77 -1.09 -11.76
N GLY A 143 7.75 -1.98 -10.77
CA GLY A 143 6.57 -2.30 -9.99
C GLY A 143 5.98 -1.10 -9.25
N SER A 144 6.83 -0.21 -8.74
CA SER A 144 6.42 1.03 -8.08
C SER A 144 5.78 2.02 -9.08
N ILE A 145 6.31 2.12 -10.29
CA ILE A 145 5.73 2.94 -11.38
C ILE A 145 4.33 2.41 -11.73
N PHE A 146 4.17 1.10 -11.93
CA PHE A 146 2.86 0.51 -12.19
C PHE A 146 1.88 0.75 -11.05
N THR A 147 2.34 0.68 -9.79
CA THR A 147 1.51 0.99 -8.63
C THR A 147 1.00 2.42 -8.68
N PHE A 148 1.86 3.37 -9.00
CA PHE A 148 1.49 4.78 -9.16
C PHE A 148 0.46 4.95 -10.27
N VAL A 149 0.70 4.38 -11.45
CA VAL A 149 -0.18 4.50 -12.63
C VAL A 149 -1.59 3.97 -12.34
N TYR A 150 -1.72 2.75 -11.78
CA TYR A 150 -3.07 2.24 -11.50
C TYR A 150 -3.76 2.98 -10.35
N SER A 151 -2.99 3.52 -9.40
CA SER A 151 -3.52 4.34 -8.31
C SER A 151 -4.17 5.62 -8.84
N ILE A 152 -3.48 6.34 -9.71
CA ILE A 152 -4.04 7.54 -10.35
C ILE A 152 -5.25 7.19 -11.22
N LYS A 153 -5.16 6.14 -12.03
CA LYS A 153 -6.30 5.67 -12.85
C LYS A 153 -7.52 5.33 -12.01
N PHE A 154 -7.34 4.75 -10.82
CA PHE A 154 -8.44 4.43 -9.91
C PHE A 154 -9.21 5.70 -9.51
N ILE A 155 -8.53 6.77 -9.13
CA ILE A 155 -9.15 8.07 -8.78
C ILE A 155 -9.86 8.67 -10.01
N LEU A 156 -9.15 8.74 -11.14
CA LEU A 156 -9.65 9.40 -12.34
C LEU A 156 -10.92 8.75 -12.88
N HIS A 157 -10.98 7.42 -12.92
CA HIS A 157 -12.14 6.72 -13.49
C HIS A 157 -13.40 6.80 -12.61
N ILE A 158 -13.25 6.98 -11.31
CA ILE A 158 -14.40 7.05 -10.39
C ILE A 158 -14.94 8.46 -10.29
N PHE A 159 -14.04 9.42 -10.07
CA PHE A 159 -14.45 10.75 -9.63
C PHE A 159 -14.42 11.81 -10.73
N PHE A 160 -13.62 11.60 -11.77
CA PHE A 160 -13.49 12.55 -12.87
C PHE A 160 -14.24 12.09 -14.12
N GLY A 161 -14.39 13.02 -15.09
CA GLY A 161 -15.15 12.78 -16.31
C GLY A 161 -16.63 13.18 -16.18
N SER A 162 -17.45 12.76 -17.12
CA SER A 162 -18.88 13.06 -17.15
C SER A 162 -19.66 12.12 -16.24
N TYR A 163 -20.55 12.66 -15.42
CA TYR A 163 -21.51 11.86 -14.67
C TYR A 163 -22.52 11.23 -15.63
N LYS A 164 -22.76 9.93 -15.48
CA LYS A 164 -23.62 9.11 -16.36
C LYS A 164 -24.78 8.47 -15.59
N PRO A 165 -25.79 9.24 -15.19
CA PRO A 165 -26.89 8.73 -14.36
C PRO A 165 -27.62 7.55 -15.01
N GLU A 166 -27.76 7.56 -16.35
CA GLU A 166 -28.47 6.52 -17.11
C GLU A 166 -27.73 5.16 -17.08
N ALA A 167 -26.41 5.17 -16.84
CA ALA A 167 -25.61 3.96 -16.75
C ALA A 167 -25.62 3.31 -15.35
N LEU A 168 -26.10 4.07 -14.34
CA LEU A 168 -26.09 3.63 -12.94
C LEU A 168 -27.42 2.95 -12.59
N PRO A 169 -27.40 1.79 -11.90
CA PRO A 169 -28.61 1.14 -11.38
C PRO A 169 -29.35 1.95 -10.29
N LYS A 170 -28.62 2.84 -9.59
CA LYS A 170 -29.17 3.70 -8.54
C LYS A 170 -28.71 5.13 -8.76
N GLN A 171 -29.51 6.08 -8.29
CA GLN A 171 -29.08 7.49 -8.23
C GLN A 171 -27.93 7.62 -7.23
N ALA A 172 -26.78 8.08 -7.71
CA ALA A 172 -25.60 8.22 -6.89
C ALA A 172 -25.82 9.27 -5.79
N HIS A 173 -25.38 8.97 -4.60
CA HIS A 173 -25.37 9.87 -3.44
C HIS A 173 -24.17 9.54 -2.55
N GLU A 174 -23.79 10.44 -1.67
CA GLU A 174 -22.71 10.17 -0.70
C GLU A 174 -23.09 8.98 0.20
N SER A 175 -22.10 8.20 0.58
CA SER A 175 -22.29 7.08 1.49
C SER A 175 -22.80 7.57 2.85
N SER A 176 -23.63 6.75 3.53
CA SER A 176 -24.13 7.11 4.85
C SER A 176 -22.99 7.32 5.85
N MET A 177 -23.16 8.20 6.83
CA MET A 177 -22.13 8.47 7.84
C MET A 177 -21.66 7.22 8.57
N LEU A 178 -22.56 6.28 8.83
CA LEU A 178 -22.20 4.99 9.47
C LEU A 178 -21.23 4.17 8.62
N MET A 179 -21.35 4.23 7.30
CA MET A 179 -20.41 3.55 6.39
C MET A 179 -19.08 4.30 6.24
N LEU A 180 -19.07 5.61 6.51
CA LEU A 180 -17.87 6.44 6.38
C LEU A 180 -16.99 6.45 7.64
N ILE A 181 -17.53 6.15 8.82
CA ILE A 181 -16.77 6.18 10.10
C ILE A 181 -15.49 5.31 10.00
N SER A 182 -15.62 4.06 9.59
CA SER A 182 -14.46 3.15 9.53
C SER A 182 -13.40 3.60 8.52
N PRO A 183 -13.72 3.94 7.27
CA PRO A 183 -12.72 4.47 6.35
C PRO A 183 -12.14 5.82 6.78
N ILE A 184 -12.89 6.69 7.48
CA ILE A 184 -12.36 7.93 8.07
C ILE A 184 -11.29 7.61 9.10
N ILE A 185 -11.55 6.68 10.02
CA ILE A 185 -10.58 6.28 11.05
C ILE A 185 -9.31 5.74 10.38
N LEU A 186 -9.44 4.81 9.44
CA LEU A 186 -8.27 4.22 8.76
C LEU A 186 -7.50 5.26 7.94
N THR A 187 -8.20 6.17 7.26
CA THR A 187 -7.55 7.27 6.51
C THR A 187 -6.83 8.24 7.45
N SER A 188 -7.40 8.51 8.62
CA SER A 188 -6.73 9.32 9.65
C SER A 188 -5.44 8.64 10.13
N LEU A 189 -5.45 7.31 10.33
CA LEU A 189 -4.25 6.55 10.65
C LEU A 189 -3.19 6.60 9.53
N VAL A 190 -3.60 6.61 8.27
CA VAL A 190 -2.67 6.79 7.12
C VAL A 190 -1.91 8.11 7.24
N ILE A 191 -2.59 9.19 7.62
CA ILE A 191 -1.97 10.51 7.82
C ILE A 191 -1.09 10.51 9.08
N VAL A 192 -1.62 10.04 10.20
CA VAL A 192 -0.91 10.03 11.49
C VAL A 192 0.38 9.23 11.40
N PHE A 193 0.34 8.02 10.84
CA PHE A 193 1.53 7.18 10.69
C PHE A 193 2.51 7.70 9.63
N GLY A 194 2.04 8.52 8.69
CA GLY A 194 2.90 9.20 7.73
C GLY A 194 3.66 10.37 8.35
N LEU A 195 2.97 11.18 9.16
CA LEU A 195 3.56 12.36 9.81
C LEU A 195 4.36 12.01 11.08
N PHE A 196 3.94 10.97 11.81
CA PHE A 196 4.54 10.54 13.08
C PHE A 196 4.91 9.04 13.02
N PRO A 197 5.89 8.65 12.19
CA PRO A 197 6.26 7.23 12.02
C PRO A 197 6.83 6.61 13.30
N SER A 198 7.33 7.42 14.22
CA SER A 198 7.84 6.98 15.53
C SER A 198 6.80 6.23 16.35
N ILE A 199 5.52 6.54 16.19
CA ILE A 199 4.43 5.83 16.86
C ILE A 199 4.45 4.33 16.50
N LEU A 200 4.57 3.99 15.21
CA LEU A 200 4.67 2.60 14.77
C LEU A 200 6.03 1.98 15.09
N THR A 201 7.10 2.74 14.90
CA THR A 201 8.45 2.24 15.09
C THR A 201 8.68 1.82 16.54
N GLN A 202 8.40 2.68 17.50
CA GLN A 202 8.64 2.41 18.92
C GLN A 202 7.64 1.41 19.51
N SER A 203 6.36 1.47 19.10
CA SER A 203 5.31 0.64 19.74
C SER A 203 5.26 -0.78 19.19
N ILE A 204 5.65 -1.02 17.95
CA ILE A 204 5.44 -2.31 17.27
C ILE A 204 6.73 -2.83 16.64
N ILE A 205 7.45 -1.99 15.90
CA ILE A 205 8.54 -2.47 15.05
C ILE A 205 9.78 -2.78 15.87
N GLU A 206 10.18 -1.91 16.80
CA GLU A 206 11.32 -2.15 17.67
C GLU A 206 11.13 -3.41 18.53
N PRO A 207 10.01 -3.60 19.26
CA PRO A 207 9.77 -4.85 19.99
C PRO A 207 9.75 -6.10 19.11
N ALA A 208 9.20 -5.99 17.89
CA ALA A 208 9.19 -7.12 16.95
C ALA A 208 10.60 -7.43 16.43
N SER A 209 11.42 -6.42 16.16
CA SER A 209 12.80 -6.61 15.73
C SER A 209 13.68 -7.21 16.81
N GLU A 210 13.50 -6.81 18.07
CA GLU A 210 14.18 -7.39 19.23
C GLU A 210 13.81 -8.86 19.42
N ALA A 211 12.52 -9.19 19.28
CA ALA A 211 12.07 -10.58 19.37
C ALA A 211 12.69 -11.48 18.30
N VAL A 212 12.87 -10.97 17.07
CA VAL A 212 13.49 -11.69 15.97
C VAL A 212 15.00 -11.84 16.16
N SER A 213 15.68 -10.82 16.68
CA SER A 213 17.13 -10.89 16.94
C SER A 213 17.48 -11.74 18.15
N GLN A 214 16.63 -11.82 19.18
CA GLN A 214 16.82 -12.64 20.37
C GLN A 214 16.54 -14.13 20.17
N THR A 215 15.69 -14.50 19.22
CA THR A 215 15.46 -15.93 18.88
C THR A 215 16.63 -16.59 18.16
N SER A 216 17.71 -15.86 17.92
CA SER A 216 18.92 -16.33 17.25
C SER A 216 20.07 -16.67 18.22
N ASN A 217 19.85 -16.58 19.52
CA ASN A 217 20.74 -17.12 20.56
C ASN A 217 20.24 -18.46 21.05
#